data_62bf9bcab57196b6abdcca1f4966b383
#
_entry.id   62bf9bcab57196b6abdcca1f4966b383
#
_cell.length_a   1.000
_cell.length_b   1.000
_cell.length_c   1.000
_cell.angle_alpha   90.00
_cell.angle_beta   90.00
_cell.angle_gamma   90.00
#
_symmetry.space_group_name_H-M   'P 1'
#
loop_
_entity.id
_entity.type
_entity.pdbx_description
1 polymer ?
#
loop_
_entity_poly.entity_id
_entity_poly.type
_entity_poly.pdbx_seq_one_letter_code
_entity_poly.pdbx_strand_id
1 'polypeptide(L)'
;MPVRVLIVDDQEPFRMAARMVVDATDGFEVVGEAASGEDSVSMAAELRPDLVLMDVNLPGINGLDATRQILADSDAVVVLLLSTYEEEEYAPRAAECGAAAYIPKAVFGPDRLESAWSTATSA
;
A
#
# COMPACT_ATOMS: atom_id res chain seq x y z
N MET A 1 -4.04 -11.76 -15.57
CA MET A 1 -4.88 -11.49 -14.40
C MET A 1 -4.50 -10.13 -13.80
N PRO A 2 -5.48 -9.30 -13.43
CA PRO A 2 -5.14 -8.00 -12.85
C PRO A 2 -4.49 -8.12 -11.48
N VAL A 3 -3.65 -7.15 -11.16
CA VAL A 3 -3.09 -7.01 -9.82
C VAL A 3 -4.20 -6.49 -8.91
N ARG A 4 -4.51 -7.22 -7.86
CA ARG A 4 -5.61 -6.89 -6.94
C ARG A 4 -5.06 -6.00 -5.81
N VAL A 5 -5.63 -4.82 -5.67
CA VAL A 5 -5.09 -3.77 -4.81
C VAL A 5 -6.03 -3.45 -3.64
N LEU A 6 -5.50 -3.45 -2.44
CA LEU A 6 -6.17 -2.93 -1.24
C LEU A 6 -5.58 -1.55 -0.93
N ILE A 7 -6.45 -0.55 -0.80
CA ILE A 7 -6.04 0.83 -0.47
C ILE A 7 -6.34 1.08 1.00
N VAL A 8 -5.33 1.55 1.75
CA VAL A 8 -5.45 1.81 3.19
C VAL A 8 -5.07 3.25 3.49
N ASP A 9 -6.05 4.05 3.90
CA ASP A 9 -5.85 5.45 4.29
C ASP A 9 -7.08 5.91 5.06
N ASP A 10 -6.90 6.66 6.15
CA ASP A 10 -8.02 7.14 6.95
C ASP A 10 -8.72 8.35 6.33
N GLN A 11 -8.12 8.95 5.30
CA GLN A 11 -8.69 10.11 4.61
C GLN A 11 -9.35 9.70 3.30
N GLU A 12 -10.66 9.83 3.25
CA GLU A 12 -11.44 9.48 2.07
C GLU A 12 -10.96 10.18 0.79
N PRO A 13 -10.63 11.49 0.81
CA PRO A 13 -10.14 12.15 -0.40
C PRO A 13 -8.91 11.49 -1.00
N PHE A 14 -7.99 11.01 -0.17
CA PHE A 14 -6.83 10.30 -0.69
C PHE A 14 -7.20 8.92 -1.22
N ARG A 15 -8.11 8.20 -0.54
CA ARG A 15 -8.57 6.90 -1.06
C ARG A 15 -9.18 7.05 -2.45
N MET A 16 -9.96 8.13 -2.67
CA MET A 16 -10.53 8.41 -3.98
C MET A 16 -9.46 8.68 -5.02
N ALA A 17 -8.45 9.47 -4.67
CA ALA A 17 -7.34 9.77 -5.56
C ALA A 17 -6.54 8.51 -5.90
N ALA A 18 -6.27 7.68 -4.90
CA ALA A 18 -5.54 6.42 -5.10
C ALA A 18 -6.32 5.45 -5.98
N ARG A 19 -7.65 5.39 -5.80
CA ARG A 19 -8.51 4.57 -6.65
C ARG A 19 -8.40 5.01 -8.11
N MET A 20 -8.43 6.32 -8.35
CA MET A 20 -8.29 6.84 -9.70
C MET A 20 -6.94 6.47 -10.33
N VAL A 21 -5.88 6.51 -9.54
CA VAL A 21 -4.55 6.11 -10.00
C VAL A 21 -4.52 4.63 -10.37
N VAL A 22 -5.07 3.77 -9.52
CA VAL A 22 -5.11 2.33 -9.77
C VAL A 22 -5.93 2.04 -11.03
N ASP A 23 -7.11 2.66 -11.14
CA ASP A 23 -8.00 2.45 -12.30
C ASP A 23 -7.37 2.95 -13.61
N ALA A 24 -6.52 3.97 -13.53
CA ALA A 24 -5.82 4.51 -14.69
C ALA A 24 -4.57 3.70 -15.07
N THR A 25 -4.18 2.74 -14.25
CA THR A 25 -2.99 1.92 -14.49
C THR A 25 -3.43 0.56 -15.03
N ASP A 26 -3.03 0.26 -16.27
CA ASP A 26 -3.42 -0.99 -16.91
C ASP A 26 -2.95 -2.20 -16.11
N GLY A 27 -3.85 -3.16 -15.95
CA GLY A 27 -3.54 -4.40 -15.27
C GLY A 27 -3.70 -4.36 -13.75
N PHE A 28 -4.26 -3.28 -13.21
CA PHE A 28 -4.50 -3.14 -11.77
C PHE A 28 -5.99 -2.92 -11.50
N GLU A 29 -6.48 -3.46 -10.38
CA GLU A 29 -7.86 -3.22 -9.95
C GLU A 29 -7.94 -3.08 -8.45
N VAL A 30 -8.84 -2.22 -7.97
CA VAL A 30 -9.09 -2.05 -6.53
C VAL A 30 -10.06 -3.13 -6.07
N VAL A 31 -9.69 -3.90 -5.05
CA VAL A 31 -10.56 -4.93 -4.48
C VAL A 31 -11.11 -4.56 -3.11
N GLY A 32 -10.57 -3.50 -2.50
CA GLY A 32 -11.08 -3.04 -1.21
C GLY A 32 -10.40 -1.77 -0.75
N GLU A 33 -11.01 -1.13 0.26
CA GLU A 33 -10.46 0.06 0.91
C GLU A 33 -10.64 -0.08 2.41
N ALA A 34 -9.62 0.28 3.17
CA ALA A 34 -9.67 0.26 4.62
C ALA A 34 -9.31 1.65 5.14
N ALA A 35 -9.91 2.05 6.27
CA ALA A 35 -9.70 3.36 6.87
C ALA A 35 -8.84 3.31 8.13
N SER A 36 -8.37 2.13 8.53
CA SER A 36 -7.51 1.97 9.70
C SER A 36 -6.54 0.81 9.49
N GLY A 37 -5.49 0.78 10.32
CA GLY A 37 -4.53 -0.31 10.28
C GLY A 37 -5.17 -1.65 10.65
N GLU A 38 -6.02 -1.65 11.65
CA GLU A 38 -6.71 -2.86 12.11
C GLU A 38 -7.61 -3.43 11.01
N ASP A 39 -8.39 -2.58 10.36
CA ASP A 39 -9.24 -3.00 9.25
C ASP A 39 -8.41 -3.52 8.08
N SER A 40 -7.24 -2.92 7.83
CA SER A 40 -6.38 -3.36 6.74
C SER A 40 -5.86 -4.78 6.97
N VAL A 41 -5.51 -5.11 8.21
CA VAL A 41 -5.05 -6.45 8.55
C VAL A 41 -6.16 -7.47 8.32
N SER A 42 -7.37 -7.17 8.81
CA SER A 42 -8.53 -8.04 8.62
C SER A 42 -8.89 -8.21 7.15
N MET A 43 -8.92 -7.12 6.40
CA MET A 43 -9.28 -7.15 4.98
C MET A 43 -8.21 -7.86 4.15
N ALA A 44 -6.94 -7.69 4.47
CA ALA A 44 -5.87 -8.39 3.76
C ALA A 44 -5.99 -9.91 3.95
N ALA A 45 -6.31 -10.35 5.15
CA ALA A 45 -6.52 -11.78 5.42
C ALA A 45 -7.73 -12.33 4.65
N GLU A 46 -8.79 -11.54 4.54
CA GLU A 46 -10.02 -11.94 3.87
C GLU A 46 -9.92 -11.88 2.35
N LEU A 47 -9.41 -10.76 1.82
CA LEU A 47 -9.37 -10.51 0.38
C LEU A 47 -8.15 -11.09 -0.31
N ARG A 48 -7.06 -11.28 0.42
CA ARG A 48 -5.78 -11.75 -0.11
C ARG A 48 -5.34 -10.95 -1.34
N PRO A 49 -5.13 -9.63 -1.17
CA PRO A 49 -4.71 -8.80 -2.29
C PRO A 49 -3.28 -9.15 -2.73
N ASP A 50 -2.95 -8.78 -3.95
CA ASP A 50 -1.58 -8.90 -4.44
C ASP A 50 -0.73 -7.73 -3.98
N LEU A 51 -1.35 -6.57 -3.82
CA LEU A 51 -0.70 -5.32 -3.49
C LEU A 51 -1.51 -4.54 -2.47
N VAL A 52 -0.84 -3.99 -1.47
CA VAL A 52 -1.46 -3.08 -0.50
C VAL A 52 -0.78 -1.72 -0.62
N LEU A 53 -1.59 -0.67 -0.81
CA LEU A 53 -1.13 0.71 -0.74
C LEU A 53 -1.45 1.19 0.68
N MET A 54 -0.42 1.37 1.50
CA MET A 54 -0.55 1.57 2.93
C MET A 54 -0.10 2.96 3.37
N ASP A 55 -1.04 3.76 3.89
CA ASP A 55 -0.69 5.01 4.54
C ASP A 55 0.08 4.72 5.83
N VAL A 56 1.14 5.48 6.11
CA VAL A 56 1.92 5.34 7.33
C VAL A 56 1.15 5.88 8.54
N ASN A 57 0.47 7.01 8.39
CA ASN A 57 -0.23 7.68 9.50
C ASN A 57 -1.68 7.26 9.59
N LEU A 58 -1.94 6.22 10.37
CA LEU A 58 -3.28 5.70 10.57
C LEU A 58 -3.67 5.80 12.04
N PRO A 59 -4.99 5.91 12.34
CA PRO A 59 -5.44 5.82 13.73
C PRO A 59 -5.24 4.39 14.25
N GLY A 60 -5.03 4.25 15.55
CA GLY A 60 -4.76 2.95 16.16
C GLY A 60 -3.35 2.47 15.82
N ILE A 61 -3.22 1.28 15.27
CA ILE A 61 -1.91 0.82 14.81
C ILE A 61 -1.53 1.60 13.55
N ASN A 62 -0.26 2.01 13.45
CA ASN A 62 0.20 2.76 12.30
C ASN A 62 0.44 1.83 11.10
N GLY A 63 0.72 2.42 9.92
CA GLY A 63 0.93 1.66 8.70
C GLY A 63 2.13 0.72 8.75
N LEU A 64 3.16 1.07 9.51
CA LEU A 64 4.34 0.20 9.66
C LEU A 64 3.98 -1.07 10.41
N ASP A 65 3.25 -0.94 11.52
CA ASP A 65 2.81 -2.08 12.31
C ASP A 65 1.80 -2.94 11.56
N ALA A 66 0.86 -2.30 10.84
CA ALA A 66 -0.10 -3.02 10.02
C ALA A 66 0.63 -3.83 8.92
N THR A 67 1.65 -3.24 8.30
CA THR A 67 2.46 -3.93 7.30
C THR A 67 3.14 -5.16 7.88
N ARG A 68 3.73 -5.05 9.06
CA ARG A 68 4.35 -6.21 9.72
C ARG A 68 3.35 -7.33 9.96
N GLN A 69 2.16 -6.99 10.41
CA GLN A 69 1.12 -7.98 10.68
C GLN A 69 0.62 -8.65 9.40
N ILE A 70 0.41 -7.87 8.34
CA ILE A 70 -0.03 -8.40 7.05
C ILE A 70 1.02 -9.36 6.50
N LEU A 71 2.29 -8.98 6.53
CA LEU A 71 3.37 -9.78 5.99
C LEU A 71 3.68 -11.01 6.84
N ALA A 72 3.41 -10.95 8.15
CA ALA A 72 3.54 -12.12 9.02
C ALA A 72 2.52 -13.20 8.68
N ASP A 73 1.34 -12.78 8.18
CA ASP A 73 0.29 -13.70 7.79
C ASP A 73 0.47 -14.22 6.35
N SER A 74 1.02 -13.38 5.46
CA SER A 74 1.26 -13.76 4.07
C SER A 74 2.44 -12.98 3.49
N ASP A 75 3.51 -13.66 3.15
CA ASP A 75 4.69 -13.03 2.53
C ASP A 75 4.54 -12.86 1.01
N ALA A 76 3.43 -13.34 0.45
CA ALA A 76 3.16 -13.19 -0.99
C ALA A 76 2.60 -11.81 -1.36
N VAL A 77 2.22 -11.01 -0.36
CA VAL A 77 1.66 -9.67 -0.57
C VAL A 77 2.79 -8.65 -0.70
N VAL A 78 2.66 -7.75 -1.66
CA VAL A 78 3.58 -6.61 -1.79
C VAL A 78 2.93 -5.41 -1.10
N VAL A 79 3.65 -4.73 -0.22
CA VAL A 79 3.17 -3.53 0.45
C VAL A 79 4.00 -2.33 0.00
N LEU A 80 3.32 -1.30 -0.50
CA LEU A 80 3.93 -0.02 -0.83
C LEU A 80 3.42 1.00 0.18
N LEU A 81 4.34 1.64 0.89
CA LEU A 81 3.98 2.66 1.88
C LEU A 81 3.80 4.02 1.20
N LEU A 82 2.78 4.75 1.62
CA LEU A 82 2.48 6.09 1.13
C LEU A 82 2.36 7.04 2.31
N SER A 83 2.93 8.24 2.19
CA SER A 83 2.79 9.25 3.23
C SER A 83 3.08 10.64 2.68
N THR A 84 2.68 11.67 3.44
CA THR A 84 3.03 13.05 3.14
C THR A 84 4.47 13.38 3.56
N TYR A 85 5.13 12.49 4.32
CA TYR A 85 6.50 12.71 4.77
C TYR A 85 7.51 12.46 3.65
N GLU A 86 8.69 13.02 3.82
CA GLU A 86 9.77 12.84 2.85
C GLU A 86 10.27 11.40 2.84
N GLU A 87 10.64 10.91 1.66
CA GLU A 87 11.16 9.56 1.48
C GLU A 87 12.38 9.29 2.36
N GLU A 88 13.25 10.28 2.49
CA GLU A 88 14.51 10.17 3.25
C GLU A 88 14.28 9.84 4.72
N GLU A 89 13.17 10.31 5.29
CA GLU A 89 12.85 10.05 6.69
C GLU A 89 12.29 8.67 6.93
N TYR A 90 11.55 8.13 5.98
CA TYR A 90 10.78 6.91 6.17
C TYR A 90 11.26 5.71 5.37
N ALA A 91 12.07 5.89 4.33
CA ALA A 91 12.55 4.77 3.53
C ALA A 91 13.25 3.68 4.38
N PRO A 92 14.11 4.02 5.35
CA PRO A 92 14.70 2.98 6.20
C PRO A 92 13.68 2.20 7.02
N ARG A 93 12.64 2.87 7.51
CA ARG A 93 11.57 2.21 8.28
C ARG A 93 10.72 1.32 7.38
N ALA A 94 10.51 1.72 6.13
CA ALA A 94 9.80 0.90 5.17
C ALA A 94 10.52 -0.44 4.97
N ALA A 95 11.83 -0.40 4.79
CA ALA A 95 12.62 -1.61 4.64
C ALA A 95 12.54 -2.50 5.88
N GLU A 96 12.60 -1.91 7.08
CA GLU A 96 12.56 -2.65 8.34
C GLU A 96 11.24 -3.37 8.55
N CYS A 97 10.12 -2.80 8.11
CA CYS A 97 8.81 -3.44 8.30
C CYS A 97 8.47 -4.44 7.19
N GLY A 98 9.31 -4.55 6.18
CA GLY A 98 9.13 -5.48 5.08
C GLY A 98 8.41 -4.92 3.86
N ALA A 99 8.08 -3.61 3.86
CA ALA A 99 7.48 -2.98 2.70
C ALA A 99 8.47 -2.96 1.53
N ALA A 100 7.95 -3.08 0.31
CA ALA A 100 8.79 -3.12 -0.89
C ALA A 100 9.33 -1.75 -1.26
N ALA A 101 8.58 -0.68 -0.97
CA ALA A 101 9.00 0.68 -1.27
C ALA A 101 8.21 1.70 -0.45
N TYR A 102 8.69 2.91 -0.45
CA TYR A 102 8.02 4.07 0.14
C TYR A 102 7.84 5.11 -0.96
N ILE A 103 6.62 5.60 -1.13
CA ILE A 103 6.30 6.59 -2.15
C ILE A 103 5.66 7.80 -1.47
N PRO A 104 6.25 9.01 -1.60
CA PRO A 104 5.58 10.22 -1.11
C PRO A 104 4.26 10.41 -1.86
N LYS A 105 3.20 10.76 -1.12
CA LYS A 105 1.87 10.97 -1.73
C LYS A 105 1.89 12.00 -2.87
N ALA A 106 2.74 13.00 -2.75
CA ALA A 106 2.84 14.08 -3.75
C ALA A 106 3.26 13.59 -5.14
N VAL A 107 3.97 12.46 -5.22
CA VAL A 107 4.46 11.92 -6.49
C VAL A 107 3.80 10.60 -6.87
N PHE A 108 2.76 10.19 -6.13
CA PHE A 108 2.06 8.96 -6.44
C PHE A 108 1.17 9.13 -7.67
N GLY A 109 1.38 8.30 -8.66
CA GLY A 109 0.62 8.30 -9.90
C GLY A 109 0.81 6.97 -10.62
N PRO A 110 0.18 6.79 -11.80
CA PRO A 110 0.26 5.50 -12.51
C PRO A 110 1.67 5.05 -12.82
N ASP A 111 2.55 5.96 -13.23
CA ASP A 111 3.94 5.61 -13.55
C ASP A 111 4.71 5.12 -12.33
N ARG A 112 4.55 5.80 -11.18
CA ARG A 112 5.20 5.39 -9.93
C ARG A 112 4.65 4.07 -9.42
N LEU A 113 3.34 3.88 -9.53
CA LEU A 113 2.70 2.62 -9.14
C LEU A 113 3.26 1.45 -9.96
N GLU A 114 3.24 1.60 -11.27
CA GLU A 114 3.71 0.56 -12.18
C GLU A 114 5.20 0.25 -11.96
N SER A 115 6.02 1.29 -11.83
CA SER A 115 7.46 1.15 -11.60
C SER A 115 7.75 0.45 -10.27
N ALA A 116 7.08 0.86 -9.20
CA ALA A 116 7.28 0.25 -7.89
C ALA A 116 6.83 -1.21 -7.86
N TRP A 117 5.72 -1.51 -8.49
CA TRP A 117 5.24 -2.90 -8.61
C TRP A 117 6.21 -3.77 -9.39
N SER A 118 6.69 -3.27 -10.53
CA SER A 118 7.64 -4.00 -11.37
C SER A 118 8.94 -4.29 -10.63
N THR A 119 9.45 -3.31 -9.91
CA THR A 119 10.67 -3.48 -9.10
C THR A 119 10.45 -4.50 -7.99
N ALA A 120 9.32 -4.43 -7.29
CA ALA A 120 9.01 -5.33 -6.18
C ALA A 120 8.82 -6.78 -6.62
N THR A 121 8.37 -6.98 -7.86
CA THR A 121 8.07 -8.32 -8.37
C THR A 121 9.12 -8.86 -9.34
N SER A 122 10.19 -8.10 -9.59
CA SER A 122 11.32 -8.60 -10.38
C SER A 122 12.01 -9.74 -9.68
N ALA A 123 12.25 -10.79 -10.41
CA ALA A 123 12.98 -11.92 -9.89
C ALA A 123 14.48 -11.66 -9.91
#